data_07b0961c52bdb6bb6f7d653ea1dd84f4
#
_entry.id   07b0961c52bdb6bb6f7d653ea1dd84f4
#
_cell.length_a   1.000
_cell.length_b   1.000
_cell.length_c   1.000
_cell.angle_alpha   90.00
_cell.angle_beta   90.00
_cell.angle_gamma   90.00
#
_symmetry.space_group_name_H-M   'P 1'
#
loop_
_entity.id
_entity.type
_entity.pdbx_description
1 polymer ?
#
loop_
_entity_poly.entity_id
_entity_poly.type
_entity_poly.pdbx_seq_one_letter_code
_entity_poly.pdbx_strand_id
1 'polypeptide(L)'
;MTWSADILTLYPEMFPGPLDKSLSGKALEKGIWNLNIFDLKDYGLGPHKSVDEKPSGGGPGMVLRADVLDSAINDCFKKDRPMIYFSPKGKPLDQEMIERFSVINGVSIICGHFEGIDQRIIDMHDIEEISVGDYILSGGEIATIVFLDSLVRLLPNVLGNGDSKKIESFTDGLLEYPQYTKPNEFKGLKIPDILLSGNHKAIKEWQENQSLSLTKLRRPDLITKKKDKI
;
A
#
# COMPACT_ATOMS: atom_id res chain seq x y z
N MET A 1 -6.28 14.96 -14.14
CA MET A 1 -7.11 13.73 -14.16
C MET A 1 -7.23 13.23 -12.73
N THR A 2 -8.38 12.66 -12.35
CA THR A 2 -8.59 12.07 -11.02
C THR A 2 -7.88 10.71 -10.98
N TRP A 3 -7.10 10.45 -9.93
CA TRP A 3 -6.45 9.16 -9.73
C TRP A 3 -7.50 8.06 -9.49
N SER A 4 -7.32 6.86 -10.00
CA SER A 4 -8.33 5.81 -9.86
C SER A 4 -7.72 4.44 -9.56
N ALA A 5 -8.39 3.69 -8.67
CA ALA A 5 -8.14 2.26 -8.46
C ALA A 5 -9.29 1.43 -9.07
N ASP A 6 -8.94 0.48 -9.95
CA ASP A 6 -9.85 -0.53 -10.45
C ASP A 6 -9.51 -1.84 -9.73
N ILE A 7 -10.46 -2.42 -8.97
CA ILE A 7 -10.22 -3.59 -8.12
C ILE A 7 -11.08 -4.76 -8.56
N LEU A 8 -10.43 -5.87 -8.87
CA LEU A 8 -11.07 -7.16 -9.14
C LEU A 8 -10.93 -8.05 -7.90
N THR A 9 -12.06 -8.48 -7.31
CA THR A 9 -12.10 -9.19 -6.03
C THR A 9 -13.24 -10.22 -5.97
N LEU A 10 -13.14 -11.19 -5.07
CA LEU A 10 -14.24 -12.09 -4.70
C LEU A 10 -15.17 -11.52 -3.61
N TYR A 11 -14.75 -10.42 -2.95
CA TYR A 11 -15.44 -9.82 -1.80
C TYR A 11 -15.57 -8.31 -1.98
N PRO A 12 -16.39 -7.85 -2.94
CA PRO A 12 -16.59 -6.42 -3.21
C PRO A 12 -17.08 -5.64 -1.98
N GLU A 13 -17.79 -6.29 -1.07
CA GLU A 13 -18.28 -5.72 0.19
C GLU A 13 -17.18 -5.33 1.18
N MET A 14 -15.93 -5.79 1.00
CA MET A 14 -14.80 -5.36 1.81
C MET A 14 -14.33 -3.93 1.48
N PHE A 15 -14.80 -3.38 0.35
CA PHE A 15 -14.46 -2.06 -0.11
C PHE A 15 -15.63 -1.09 -0.04
N PRO A 16 -15.40 0.21 0.24
CA PRO A 16 -14.09 0.81 0.54
C PRO A 16 -13.53 0.47 1.92
N GLY A 17 -14.31 -0.19 2.82
CA GLY A 17 -13.89 -0.55 4.15
C GLY A 17 -13.37 0.68 4.94
N PRO A 18 -12.19 0.63 5.59
CA PRO A 18 -11.63 1.76 6.33
C PRO A 18 -11.26 2.96 5.44
N LEU A 19 -11.15 2.76 4.11
CA LEU A 19 -10.83 3.83 3.18
C LEU A 19 -11.96 4.87 3.01
N ASP A 20 -13.17 4.61 3.51
CA ASP A 20 -14.26 5.59 3.53
C ASP A 20 -14.17 6.57 4.70
N LYS A 21 -13.18 6.41 5.58
CA LYS A 21 -12.98 7.24 6.78
C LYS A 21 -11.75 8.13 6.68
N SER A 22 -11.66 9.08 7.62
CA SER A 22 -10.48 9.96 7.78
C SER A 22 -10.08 10.70 6.50
N LEU A 23 -8.79 10.68 6.16
CA LEU A 23 -8.22 11.39 5.01
C LEU A 23 -8.64 10.76 3.67
N SER A 24 -8.54 9.44 3.56
CA SER A 24 -8.89 8.70 2.34
C SER A 24 -10.37 8.84 1.99
N GLY A 25 -11.28 8.74 2.98
CA GLY A 25 -12.71 8.90 2.77
C GLY A 25 -13.08 10.32 2.35
N LYS A 26 -12.53 11.35 3.01
CA LYS A 26 -12.74 12.74 2.60
C LYS A 26 -12.22 13.04 1.19
N ALA A 27 -11.12 12.40 0.80
CA ALA A 27 -10.56 12.54 -0.54
C ALA A 27 -11.44 11.84 -1.59
N LEU A 28 -12.03 10.69 -1.24
CA LEU A 28 -12.99 9.95 -2.08
C LEU A 28 -14.27 10.78 -2.30
N GLU A 29 -14.86 11.29 -1.22
CA GLU A 29 -16.04 12.17 -1.27
C GLU A 29 -15.82 13.43 -2.14
N LYS A 30 -14.62 13.98 -2.11
CA LYS A 30 -14.24 15.15 -2.93
C LYS A 30 -13.86 14.79 -4.38
N GLY A 31 -13.87 13.52 -4.75
CA GLY A 31 -13.46 13.07 -6.08
C GLY A 31 -11.98 13.30 -6.41
N ILE A 32 -11.10 13.41 -5.38
CA ILE A 32 -9.64 13.48 -5.59
C ILE A 32 -9.12 12.14 -6.12
N TRP A 33 -9.74 11.05 -5.68
CA TRP A 33 -9.53 9.73 -6.22
C TRP A 33 -10.84 8.99 -6.37
N ASN A 34 -10.85 7.92 -7.19
CA ASN A 34 -11.99 7.07 -7.45
C ASN A 34 -11.65 5.61 -7.16
N LEU A 35 -12.67 4.86 -6.76
CA LEU A 35 -12.60 3.43 -6.48
C LEU A 35 -13.68 2.73 -7.31
N ASN A 36 -13.27 1.89 -8.25
CA ASN A 36 -14.14 1.01 -9.03
C ASN A 36 -13.92 -0.42 -8.57
N ILE A 37 -14.99 -1.13 -8.25
CA ILE A 37 -14.93 -2.47 -7.67
C ILE A 37 -15.69 -3.41 -8.59
N PHE A 38 -15.05 -4.52 -8.96
CA PHE A 38 -15.59 -5.54 -9.86
C PHE A 38 -15.61 -6.89 -9.14
N ASP A 39 -16.77 -7.57 -9.16
CA ASP A 39 -16.90 -8.90 -8.59
C ASP A 39 -16.42 -9.96 -9.58
N LEU A 40 -15.37 -10.69 -9.22
CA LEU A 40 -14.84 -11.78 -10.04
C LEU A 40 -15.89 -12.89 -10.29
N LYS A 41 -16.84 -13.06 -9.38
CA LYS A 41 -17.92 -14.04 -9.51
C LYS A 41 -18.84 -13.78 -10.71
N ASP A 42 -18.89 -12.55 -11.22
CA ASP A 42 -19.69 -12.22 -12.40
C ASP A 42 -19.11 -12.84 -13.69
N TYR A 43 -17.85 -13.20 -13.66
CA TYR A 43 -17.12 -13.88 -14.75
C TYR A 43 -17.01 -15.40 -14.53
N GLY A 44 -17.54 -15.90 -13.41
CA GLY A 44 -17.50 -17.32 -13.05
C GLY A 44 -18.27 -18.22 -14.03
N LEU A 45 -17.77 -19.43 -14.22
CA LEU A 45 -18.26 -20.38 -15.21
C LEU A 45 -19.38 -21.28 -14.66
N GLY A 46 -20.33 -21.58 -15.56
CA GLY A 46 -21.42 -22.51 -15.28
C GLY A 46 -22.45 -22.01 -14.28
N PRO A 47 -23.41 -22.86 -13.88
CA PRO A 47 -24.50 -22.48 -12.99
C PRO A 47 -24.06 -22.03 -11.59
N HIS A 48 -22.89 -22.50 -11.16
CA HIS A 48 -22.33 -22.20 -9.83
C HIS A 48 -21.35 -21.02 -9.86
N LYS A 49 -21.18 -20.33 -10.99
CA LYS A 49 -20.22 -19.22 -11.15
C LYS A 49 -18.83 -19.59 -10.61
N SER A 50 -18.30 -20.76 -11.00
CA SER A 50 -17.00 -21.25 -10.55
C SER A 50 -15.88 -20.34 -11.04
N VAL A 51 -15.05 -19.85 -10.12
CA VAL A 51 -13.93 -18.93 -10.40
C VAL A 51 -12.56 -19.59 -10.19
N ASP A 52 -12.54 -20.78 -9.58
CA ASP A 52 -11.34 -21.50 -9.14
C ASP A 52 -11.39 -22.98 -9.55
N GLU A 53 -10.24 -23.63 -9.51
CA GLU A 53 -10.08 -25.06 -9.81
C GLU A 53 -8.87 -25.63 -9.05
N LYS A 54 -8.79 -26.95 -8.95
CA LYS A 54 -7.64 -27.60 -8.33
C LYS A 54 -6.34 -27.28 -9.06
N PRO A 55 -5.22 -27.11 -8.31
CA PRO A 55 -3.94 -26.82 -8.95
C PRO A 55 -3.49 -27.97 -9.86
N SER A 56 -2.96 -27.63 -11.03
CA SER A 56 -2.34 -28.59 -11.95
C SER A 56 -1.11 -29.21 -11.27
N GLY A 57 -0.99 -30.53 -11.33
CA GLY A 57 0.05 -31.26 -10.57
C GLY A 57 -0.41 -31.77 -9.21
N GLY A 58 -1.62 -31.45 -8.79
CA GLY A 58 -2.19 -31.86 -7.49
C GLY A 58 -1.75 -30.97 -6.34
N GLY A 59 -2.20 -31.30 -5.16
CA GLY A 59 -1.93 -30.54 -3.93
C GLY A 59 -3.22 -30.02 -3.27
N PRO A 60 -3.12 -29.49 -2.05
CA PRO A 60 -4.25 -28.88 -1.34
C PRO A 60 -4.60 -27.52 -1.95
N GLY A 61 -5.81 -27.04 -1.64
CA GLY A 61 -6.28 -25.71 -2.02
C GLY A 61 -6.82 -25.63 -3.44
N MET A 62 -7.05 -24.38 -3.88
CA MET A 62 -7.62 -24.02 -5.17
C MET A 62 -6.80 -22.89 -5.79
N VAL A 63 -6.89 -22.70 -7.09
CA VAL A 63 -6.23 -21.60 -7.81
C VAL A 63 -7.29 -20.88 -8.64
N LEU A 64 -7.26 -19.57 -8.67
CA LEU A 64 -8.15 -18.79 -9.53
C LEU A 64 -7.83 -19.06 -11.00
N ARG A 65 -8.88 -19.36 -11.75
CA ARG A 65 -8.81 -19.83 -13.15
C ARG A 65 -8.32 -18.76 -14.09
N ALA A 66 -7.49 -19.16 -15.03
CA ALA A 66 -6.93 -18.28 -16.06
C ALA A 66 -8.01 -17.68 -16.96
N ASP A 67 -8.94 -18.50 -17.45
CA ASP A 67 -10.00 -18.07 -18.37
C ASP A 67 -10.99 -17.07 -17.74
N VAL A 68 -11.30 -17.25 -16.46
CA VAL A 68 -12.16 -16.32 -15.69
C VAL A 68 -11.44 -14.99 -15.47
N LEU A 69 -10.17 -15.04 -15.03
CA LEU A 69 -9.37 -13.83 -14.79
C LEU A 69 -9.12 -13.06 -16.08
N ASP A 70 -8.77 -13.74 -17.17
CA ASP A 70 -8.53 -13.08 -18.47
C ASP A 70 -9.80 -12.36 -18.97
N SER A 71 -10.96 -13.01 -18.87
CA SER A 71 -12.24 -12.39 -19.22
C SER A 71 -12.53 -11.14 -18.41
N ALA A 72 -12.35 -11.22 -17.07
CA ALA A 72 -12.58 -10.10 -16.18
C ALA A 72 -11.60 -8.95 -16.41
N ILE A 73 -10.31 -9.24 -16.59
CA ILE A 73 -9.28 -8.23 -16.87
C ILE A 73 -9.58 -7.48 -18.16
N ASN A 74 -9.90 -8.20 -19.22
CA ASN A 74 -10.19 -7.59 -20.54
C ASN A 74 -11.45 -6.71 -20.54
N ASP A 75 -12.42 -7.01 -19.68
CA ASP A 75 -13.67 -6.24 -19.55
C ASP A 75 -13.54 -5.05 -18.60
N CYS A 76 -12.92 -5.25 -17.43
CA CYS A 76 -12.90 -4.27 -16.35
C CYS A 76 -11.72 -3.31 -16.40
N PHE A 77 -10.54 -3.77 -16.81
CA PHE A 77 -9.31 -3.01 -16.64
C PHE A 77 -8.94 -2.17 -17.84
N LYS A 78 -8.44 -0.98 -17.56
CA LYS A 78 -7.96 -0.07 -18.60
C LYS A 78 -6.52 -0.42 -18.98
N LYS A 79 -6.26 -0.53 -20.28
CA LYS A 79 -4.94 -0.90 -20.84
C LYS A 79 -3.82 0.12 -20.56
N ASP A 80 -4.16 1.35 -20.19
CA ASP A 80 -3.22 2.43 -19.90
C ASP A 80 -2.79 2.49 -18.41
N ARG A 81 -3.22 1.52 -17.59
CA ARG A 81 -2.88 1.41 -16.18
C ARG A 81 -2.05 0.18 -15.88
N PRO A 82 -1.02 0.29 -15.02
CA PRO A 82 -0.31 -0.89 -14.55
C PRO A 82 -1.25 -1.79 -13.74
N MET A 83 -1.05 -3.09 -13.91
CA MET A 83 -1.75 -4.12 -13.14
C MET A 83 -0.86 -4.63 -12.03
N ILE A 84 -1.41 -4.75 -10.83
CA ILE A 84 -0.69 -5.28 -9.67
C ILE A 84 -1.47 -6.41 -9.01
N TYR A 85 -0.72 -7.33 -8.46
CA TYR A 85 -1.22 -8.47 -7.69
C TYR A 85 -0.43 -8.60 -6.39
N PHE A 86 -1.12 -8.61 -5.25
CA PHE A 86 -0.46 -8.80 -3.97
C PHE A 86 -0.21 -10.27 -3.69
N SER A 87 1.07 -10.61 -3.58
CA SER A 87 1.56 -11.97 -3.40
C SER A 87 2.78 -11.99 -2.49
N PRO A 88 2.95 -13.00 -1.62
CA PRO A 88 4.19 -13.17 -0.83
C PRO A 88 5.44 -13.33 -1.69
N LYS A 89 5.30 -13.69 -2.97
CA LYS A 89 6.40 -13.86 -3.94
C LYS A 89 6.85 -12.55 -4.56
N GLY A 90 6.06 -11.47 -4.39
CA GLY A 90 6.29 -10.18 -5.01
C GLY A 90 7.45 -9.39 -4.40
N LYS A 91 7.83 -8.30 -5.07
CA LYS A 91 8.80 -7.34 -4.54
C LYS A 91 8.23 -6.67 -3.27
N PRO A 92 9.05 -6.47 -2.23
CA PRO A 92 8.60 -5.78 -1.03
C PRO A 92 8.10 -4.36 -1.33
N LEU A 93 6.89 -4.05 -0.83
CA LEU A 93 6.31 -2.72 -0.90
C LEU A 93 7.12 -1.76 -0.03
N ASP A 94 7.58 -0.67 -0.62
CA ASP A 94 8.26 0.41 0.10
C ASP A 94 7.71 1.79 -0.30
N GLN A 95 8.16 2.84 0.39
CA GLN A 95 7.70 4.20 0.17
C GLN A 95 7.99 4.69 -1.27
N GLU A 96 9.13 4.32 -1.86
CA GLU A 96 9.51 4.68 -3.22
C GLU A 96 8.53 4.09 -4.25
N MET A 97 8.09 2.84 -4.02
CA MET A 97 7.08 2.21 -4.86
C MET A 97 5.72 2.91 -4.73
N ILE A 98 5.28 3.28 -3.52
CA ILE A 98 4.06 4.04 -3.29
C ILE A 98 4.12 5.40 -4.02
N GLU A 99 5.25 6.12 -3.93
CA GLU A 99 5.45 7.39 -4.62
C GLU A 99 5.37 7.23 -6.14
N ARG A 100 5.99 6.18 -6.71
CA ARG A 100 5.90 5.85 -8.13
C ARG A 100 4.45 5.69 -8.59
N PHE A 101 3.61 4.99 -7.83
CA PHE A 101 2.21 4.81 -8.17
C PHE A 101 1.36 6.06 -7.92
N SER A 102 1.76 6.96 -7.03
CA SER A 102 0.99 8.17 -6.72
C SER A 102 1.03 9.23 -7.83
N VAL A 103 2.03 9.20 -8.71
CA VAL A 103 2.24 10.19 -9.78
C VAL A 103 1.64 9.79 -11.13
N ILE A 104 1.11 8.58 -11.25
CA ILE A 104 0.41 8.09 -12.45
C ILE A 104 -1.11 8.25 -12.30
N ASN A 105 -1.88 7.90 -13.33
CA ASN A 105 -3.33 8.14 -13.36
C ASN A 105 -4.17 7.11 -12.60
N GLY A 106 -3.56 6.05 -12.07
CA GLY A 106 -4.26 4.99 -11.34
C GLY A 106 -3.64 3.62 -11.57
N VAL A 107 -4.24 2.61 -10.96
CA VAL A 107 -3.80 1.21 -11.01
C VAL A 107 -4.99 0.28 -11.16
N SER A 108 -4.76 -0.92 -11.71
CA SER A 108 -5.67 -2.05 -11.69
C SER A 108 -5.12 -3.12 -10.74
N ILE A 109 -5.94 -3.60 -9.80
CA ILE A 109 -5.50 -4.48 -8.72
C ILE A 109 -6.31 -5.77 -8.74
N ILE A 110 -5.64 -6.91 -8.73
CA ILE A 110 -6.25 -8.21 -8.58
C ILE A 110 -6.08 -8.67 -7.13
N CYS A 111 -7.19 -8.89 -6.44
CA CYS A 111 -7.20 -9.49 -5.10
C CYS A 111 -7.25 -11.02 -5.25
N GLY A 112 -6.11 -11.69 -5.05
CA GLY A 112 -6.06 -13.14 -5.10
C GLY A 112 -6.53 -13.80 -3.82
N HIS A 113 -6.97 -15.04 -3.95
CA HIS A 113 -7.41 -15.91 -2.86
C HIS A 113 -6.84 -17.32 -3.02
N PHE A 114 -7.07 -18.16 -2.03
CA PHE A 114 -6.66 -19.57 -2.01
C PHE A 114 -5.13 -19.73 -2.17
N GLU A 115 -4.67 -20.57 -3.12
CA GLU A 115 -3.25 -20.74 -3.44
C GLU A 115 -2.73 -19.67 -4.43
N GLY A 116 -3.59 -18.74 -4.84
CA GLY A 116 -3.25 -17.64 -5.73
C GLY A 116 -3.96 -17.67 -7.08
N ILE A 117 -3.34 -17.05 -8.07
CA ILE A 117 -3.84 -16.95 -9.44
C ILE A 117 -2.97 -17.78 -10.40
N ASP A 118 -3.52 -18.19 -11.53
CA ASP A 118 -2.79 -18.93 -12.56
C ASP A 118 -1.63 -18.09 -13.09
N GLN A 119 -0.42 -18.67 -13.11
CA GLN A 119 0.80 -17.98 -13.51
C GLN A 119 0.72 -17.41 -14.94
N ARG A 120 0.01 -18.07 -15.83
CA ARG A 120 -0.15 -17.60 -17.22
C ARG A 120 -0.83 -16.22 -17.31
N ILE A 121 -1.67 -15.87 -16.33
CA ILE A 121 -2.30 -14.55 -16.25
C ILE A 121 -1.29 -13.48 -15.86
N ILE A 122 -0.41 -13.78 -14.92
CA ILE A 122 0.67 -12.85 -14.52
C ILE A 122 1.56 -12.55 -15.72
N ASP A 123 1.99 -13.59 -16.44
CA ASP A 123 2.90 -13.48 -17.58
C ASP A 123 2.22 -12.78 -18.79
N MET A 124 0.96 -13.11 -19.07
CA MET A 124 0.21 -12.60 -20.23
C MET A 124 -0.11 -11.11 -20.11
N HIS A 125 -0.46 -10.65 -18.91
CA HIS A 125 -0.91 -9.27 -18.67
C HIS A 125 0.18 -8.38 -18.05
N ASP A 126 1.44 -8.85 -17.96
CA ASP A 126 2.58 -8.12 -17.35
C ASP A 126 2.22 -7.57 -15.96
N ILE A 127 1.68 -8.44 -15.10
CA ILE A 127 1.20 -8.08 -13.77
C ILE A 127 2.39 -7.97 -12.81
N GLU A 128 2.54 -6.82 -12.16
CA GLU A 128 3.58 -6.64 -11.13
C GLU A 128 3.14 -7.29 -9.82
N GLU A 129 3.90 -8.29 -9.35
CA GLU A 129 3.71 -8.92 -8.04
C GLU A 129 4.36 -8.07 -6.94
N ILE A 130 3.58 -7.75 -5.89
CA ILE A 130 4.02 -6.91 -4.77
C ILE A 130 3.72 -7.62 -3.44
N SER A 131 4.69 -7.62 -2.52
CA SER A 131 4.53 -8.17 -1.17
C SER A 131 4.40 -7.05 -0.14
N VAL A 132 3.40 -7.12 0.74
CA VAL A 132 3.24 -6.20 1.88
C VAL A 132 4.02 -6.64 3.12
N GLY A 133 4.74 -7.77 3.06
CA GLY A 133 5.57 -8.27 4.15
C GLY A 133 5.69 -9.79 4.14
N ASP A 134 6.58 -10.31 4.97
CA ASP A 134 6.91 -11.74 5.07
C ASP A 134 5.91 -12.47 5.98
N TYR A 135 4.63 -12.44 5.60
CA TYR A 135 3.53 -13.15 6.27
C TYR A 135 2.42 -13.46 5.28
N ILE A 136 1.55 -14.40 5.63
CA ILE A 136 0.46 -14.86 4.76
C ILE A 136 -0.85 -14.22 5.21
N LEU A 137 -1.58 -13.64 4.25
CA LEU A 137 -2.95 -13.15 4.41
C LEU A 137 -3.94 -14.15 3.80
N SER A 138 -5.20 -14.08 4.20
CA SER A 138 -6.27 -14.92 3.64
C SER A 138 -6.69 -14.52 2.22
N GLY A 139 -6.39 -13.27 1.82
CA GLY A 139 -6.72 -12.72 0.50
C GLY A 139 -6.00 -11.41 0.24
N GLY A 140 -6.11 -10.90 -0.97
CA GLY A 140 -5.44 -9.69 -1.42
C GLY A 140 -6.09 -8.37 -0.98
N GLU A 141 -7.32 -8.40 -0.44
CA GLU A 141 -8.11 -7.19 -0.12
C GLU A 141 -7.45 -6.33 0.95
N ILE A 142 -6.94 -6.95 2.03
CA ILE A 142 -6.26 -6.22 3.11
C ILE A 142 -4.95 -5.59 2.62
N ALA A 143 -4.18 -6.31 1.81
CA ALA A 143 -2.97 -5.77 1.18
C ALA A 143 -3.30 -4.58 0.27
N THR A 144 -4.38 -4.68 -0.50
CA THR A 144 -4.92 -3.60 -1.34
C THR A 144 -5.30 -2.37 -0.51
N ILE A 145 -5.97 -2.55 0.63
CA ILE A 145 -6.34 -1.46 1.53
C ILE A 145 -5.09 -0.77 2.10
N VAL A 146 -4.07 -1.53 2.54
CA VAL A 146 -2.79 -0.97 3.03
C VAL A 146 -2.10 -0.14 1.94
N PHE A 147 -2.04 -0.66 0.72
CA PHE A 147 -1.46 0.03 -0.43
C PHE A 147 -2.21 1.33 -0.74
N LEU A 148 -3.54 1.28 -0.84
CA LEU A 148 -4.37 2.44 -1.17
C LEU A 148 -4.33 3.51 -0.08
N ASP A 149 -4.35 3.14 1.20
CA ASP A 149 -4.23 4.10 2.30
C ASP A 149 -2.88 4.82 2.25
N SER A 150 -1.79 4.07 2.04
CA SER A 150 -0.45 4.62 1.90
C SER A 150 -0.31 5.56 0.70
N LEU A 151 -0.98 5.25 -0.41
CA LEU A 151 -0.91 5.99 -1.67
C LEU A 151 -1.79 7.25 -1.64
N VAL A 152 -3.05 7.11 -1.24
CA VAL A 152 -4.05 8.20 -1.32
C VAL A 152 -3.60 9.40 -0.52
N ARG A 153 -2.94 9.22 0.62
CA ARG A 153 -2.39 10.32 1.42
C ARG A 153 -1.31 11.13 0.69
N LEU A 154 -0.67 10.56 -0.34
CA LEU A 154 0.34 11.26 -1.16
C LEU A 154 -0.27 12.07 -2.29
N LEU A 155 -1.53 11.84 -2.65
CA LEU A 155 -2.19 12.58 -3.72
C LEU A 155 -2.29 14.07 -3.39
N PRO A 156 -2.24 14.95 -4.42
CA PRO A 156 -2.39 16.39 -4.21
C PRO A 156 -3.71 16.72 -3.49
N ASN A 157 -3.66 17.68 -2.56
CA ASN A 157 -4.81 18.18 -1.79
C ASN A 157 -5.45 17.19 -0.80
N VAL A 158 -4.83 16.05 -0.52
CA VAL A 158 -5.29 15.11 0.52
C VAL A 158 -4.73 15.49 1.89
N LEU A 159 -3.42 15.69 2.00
CA LEU A 159 -2.80 16.23 3.22
C LEU A 159 -2.90 17.75 3.23
N GLY A 160 -3.43 18.32 4.31
CA GLY A 160 -3.66 19.76 4.43
C GLY A 160 -2.37 20.59 4.56
N ASN A 161 -1.25 19.98 4.97
CA ASN A 161 0.03 20.66 5.14
C ASN A 161 1.13 19.90 4.39
N GLY A 162 1.59 20.45 3.27
CA GLY A 162 2.64 19.84 2.43
C GLY A 162 3.98 19.64 3.14
N ASP A 163 4.23 20.36 4.24
CA ASP A 163 5.47 20.23 5.02
C ASP A 163 5.49 18.97 5.89
N SER A 164 4.34 18.39 6.22
CA SER A 164 4.26 17.14 6.98
C SER A 164 4.94 15.97 6.25
N LYS A 165 4.88 15.95 4.91
CA LYS A 165 5.53 14.92 4.09
C LYS A 165 7.06 14.94 4.16
N LYS A 166 7.66 16.09 4.47
CA LYS A 166 9.12 16.27 4.46
C LYS A 166 9.83 15.69 5.68
N ILE A 167 9.09 15.38 6.74
CA ILE A 167 9.65 14.99 8.05
C ILE A 167 9.31 13.53 8.39
N GLU A 168 8.52 12.86 7.57
CA GLU A 168 8.06 11.49 7.84
C GLU A 168 9.18 10.46 7.66
N SER A 169 9.01 9.30 8.34
CA SER A 169 9.89 8.14 8.15
C SER A 169 10.00 7.78 6.68
N PHE A 170 11.20 7.40 6.26
CA PHE A 170 11.59 6.99 4.90
C PHE A 170 11.80 8.12 3.89
N THR A 171 11.33 9.34 4.12
CA THR A 171 11.50 10.47 3.17
C THR A 171 12.97 10.72 2.84
N ASP A 172 13.84 10.75 3.87
CA ASP A 172 15.29 10.88 3.73
C ASP A 172 16.04 9.55 3.93
N GLY A 173 15.34 8.42 3.85
CA GLY A 173 15.90 7.10 4.13
C GLY A 173 16.19 6.85 5.61
N LEU A 174 15.60 7.64 6.51
CA LEU A 174 15.72 7.47 7.96
C LEU A 174 14.34 7.29 8.60
N LEU A 175 14.30 6.77 9.82
CA LEU A 175 13.11 6.81 10.66
C LEU A 175 12.94 8.21 11.25
N GLU A 176 11.70 8.64 11.45
CA GLU A 176 11.37 9.87 12.15
C GLU A 176 11.85 9.80 13.63
N TYR A 177 12.19 10.96 14.17
CA TYR A 177 12.57 11.11 15.58
C TYR A 177 11.37 10.92 16.51
N PRO A 178 11.59 10.60 17.82
CA PRO A 178 10.50 10.44 18.80
C PRO A 178 9.71 11.73 18.99
N GLN A 179 8.39 11.63 18.92
CA GLN A 179 7.47 12.75 19.13
C GLN A 179 7.03 12.85 20.61
N TYR A 180 6.91 14.08 21.09
CA TYR A 180 6.47 14.40 22.44
C TYR A 180 5.32 15.40 22.41
N THR A 181 4.40 15.30 23.40
CA THR A 181 3.29 16.24 23.59
C THR A 181 3.00 16.43 25.08
N LYS A 182 2.09 17.33 25.40
CA LYS A 182 1.64 17.59 26.78
C LYS A 182 1.06 16.34 27.44
N PRO A 183 1.18 16.23 28.78
CA PRO A 183 1.83 17.16 29.72
C PRO A 183 3.36 17.09 29.67
N ASN A 184 4.07 18.15 30.09
CA ASN A 184 5.54 18.23 30.07
C ASN A 184 6.21 17.17 30.97
N GLU A 185 5.52 16.70 31.99
CA GLU A 185 5.92 15.56 32.82
C GLU A 185 4.73 14.61 32.99
N PHE A 186 4.97 13.33 32.76
CA PHE A 186 3.98 12.27 32.94
C PHE A 186 4.60 11.09 33.67
N LYS A 187 4.11 10.83 34.90
CA LYS A 187 4.58 9.73 35.78
C LYS A 187 6.10 9.71 35.97
N GLY A 188 6.70 10.90 36.18
CA GLY A 188 8.14 11.05 36.39
C GLY A 188 8.99 11.09 35.09
N LEU A 189 8.39 10.87 33.94
CA LEU A 189 9.04 10.99 32.65
C LEU A 189 8.83 12.41 32.08
N LYS A 190 9.91 13.08 31.71
CA LYS A 190 9.89 14.46 31.19
C LYS A 190 10.10 14.51 29.69
N ILE A 191 9.49 15.53 29.06
CA ILE A 191 9.88 15.93 27.71
C ILE A 191 11.34 16.42 27.78
N PRO A 192 12.22 16.06 26.80
CA PRO A 192 13.56 16.62 26.74
C PRO A 192 13.54 18.15 26.76
N ASP A 193 14.33 18.78 27.65
CA ASP A 193 14.33 20.23 27.87
C ASP A 193 14.63 21.02 26.59
N ILE A 194 15.45 20.45 25.70
CA ILE A 194 15.77 21.05 24.41
C ILE A 194 14.52 21.33 23.56
N LEU A 195 13.49 20.47 23.62
CA LEU A 195 12.25 20.63 22.88
C LEU A 195 11.36 21.75 23.44
N LEU A 196 11.60 22.17 24.68
CA LEU A 196 10.90 23.26 25.36
C LEU A 196 11.66 24.58 25.30
N SER A 197 12.89 24.60 24.79
CA SER A 197 13.80 25.74 24.80
C SER A 197 13.43 26.89 23.85
N GLY A 198 12.60 26.61 22.81
CA GLY A 198 12.36 27.58 21.74
C GLY A 198 13.54 27.81 20.76
N ASN A 199 14.68 27.17 20.99
CA ASN A 199 15.84 27.26 20.11
C ASN A 199 15.68 26.31 18.91
N HIS A 200 15.06 26.79 17.83
CA HIS A 200 14.77 25.99 16.65
C HIS A 200 15.97 25.30 16.03
N LYS A 201 17.16 25.92 16.07
CA LYS A 201 18.38 25.31 15.53
C LYS A 201 18.79 24.09 16.37
N ALA A 202 18.87 24.25 17.68
CA ALA A 202 19.25 23.17 18.58
C ALA A 202 18.18 22.05 18.62
N ILE A 203 16.88 22.40 18.49
CA ILE A 203 15.80 21.42 18.35
C ILE A 203 15.99 20.59 17.08
N LYS A 204 16.28 21.21 15.93
CA LYS A 204 16.52 20.51 14.66
C LYS A 204 17.72 19.58 14.74
N GLU A 205 18.84 20.03 15.29
CA GLU A 205 20.02 19.18 15.51
C GLU A 205 19.71 17.97 16.41
N TRP A 206 18.93 18.17 17.45
CA TRP A 206 18.48 17.09 18.32
C TRP A 206 17.62 16.09 17.56
N GLN A 207 16.62 16.54 16.77
CA GLN A 207 15.74 15.72 15.95
C GLN A 207 16.52 14.86 14.96
N GLU A 208 17.48 15.46 14.24
CA GLU A 208 18.34 14.75 13.27
C GLU A 208 19.20 13.66 13.96
N ASN A 209 19.76 13.96 15.14
CA ASN A 209 20.53 13.01 15.93
C ASN A 209 19.67 11.85 16.46
N GLN A 210 18.44 12.13 16.92
CA GLN A 210 17.50 11.09 17.36
C GLN A 210 17.06 10.20 16.21
N SER A 211 16.73 10.78 15.06
CA SER A 211 16.38 10.06 13.84
C SER A 211 17.49 9.09 13.42
N LEU A 212 18.71 9.57 13.34
CA LEU A 212 19.88 8.74 12.99
C LEU A 212 20.13 7.62 14.01
N SER A 213 20.06 7.94 15.29
CA SER A 213 20.28 6.97 16.37
C SER A 213 19.19 5.88 16.36
N LEU A 214 17.93 6.28 16.19
CA LEU A 214 16.80 5.36 16.12
C LEU A 214 16.90 4.45 14.89
N THR A 215 17.28 5.01 13.75
CA THR A 215 17.46 4.26 12.51
C THR A 215 18.58 3.24 12.64
N LYS A 216 19.74 3.62 13.19
CA LYS A 216 20.84 2.69 13.47
C LYS A 216 20.42 1.52 14.34
N LEU A 217 19.59 1.80 15.34
CA LEU A 217 19.15 0.77 16.29
C LEU A 217 18.09 -0.17 15.71
N ARG A 218 17.09 0.36 14.99
CA ARG A 218 15.89 -0.39 14.59
C ARG A 218 15.88 -0.83 13.13
N ARG A 219 16.48 -0.03 12.24
CA ARG A 219 16.48 -0.25 10.80
C ARG A 219 17.87 0.07 10.19
N PRO A 220 18.93 -0.65 10.61
CA PRO A 220 20.29 -0.43 10.08
C PRO A 220 20.37 -0.65 8.57
N ASP A 221 19.48 -1.46 7.99
CA ASP A 221 19.34 -1.70 6.56
C ASP A 221 19.10 -0.42 5.76
N LEU A 222 18.34 0.56 6.30
CA LEU A 222 18.08 1.83 5.63
C LEU A 222 19.34 2.68 5.45
N ILE A 223 20.28 2.60 6.39
CA ILE A 223 21.55 3.33 6.32
C ILE A 223 22.44 2.75 5.21
N THR A 224 22.45 1.44 5.05
CA THR A 224 23.20 0.77 3.99
C THR A 224 22.64 1.12 2.62
N LYS A 225 21.30 1.00 2.43
CA LYS A 225 20.63 1.41 1.18
C LYS A 225 20.91 2.86 0.78
N LYS A 226 21.07 3.78 1.74
CA LYS A 226 21.39 5.19 1.47
C LYS A 226 22.82 5.37 0.95
N LYS A 227 23.77 4.55 1.40
CA LYS A 227 25.16 4.58 0.92
C LYS A 227 25.31 4.06 -0.51
N ASP A 228 24.50 3.09 -0.90
CA ASP A 228 24.53 2.49 -2.24
C ASP A 228 23.85 3.39 -3.32
N LYS A 229 23.15 4.44 -2.91
CA LYS A 229 22.50 5.42 -3.80
C LYS A 229 23.33 6.71 -4.02
N ILE A 230 24.49 6.85 -3.34
CA ILE A 230 25.46 7.97 -3.49
C ILE A 230 26.67 7.51 -4.27
#